data_ffdfbf4106b89e6bf31b96a44c2c698f
#
_entry.id   ffdfbf4106b89e6bf31b96a44c2c698f
#
_cell.length_a   1.000
_cell.length_b   1.000
_cell.length_c   1.000
_cell.angle_alpha   90.00
_cell.angle_beta   90.00
_cell.angle_gamma   90.00
#
_symmetry.space_group_name_H-M   'P 1'
#
loop_
_entity.id
_entity.type
_entity.pdbx_description
1 polymer ?
#
loop_
_entity_poly.entity_id
_entity_poly.type
_entity_poly.pdbx_seq_one_letter_code
_entity_poly.pdbx_strand_id
1 'polypeptide(L)'
;CRPDKPRSVLGGAGRRPDGTDRFIVNVEPRGIDSMPPPGQVVFYTYWPDMKASPDGRYWGNYFYPKEPFWIERGPWYGFELLIQCNEPGKSDGKQVLWIDGKEVLRTEGMRWRDVESLKVNMAMFGNYSSNSEHDRTYWLDDVVISTAPVGLLNRAAGKR
;
A
#
# COMPACT_ATOMS: atom_id res chain seq x y z
N CYS A 1 25.94 -6.66 -19.24
CA CYS A 1 25.15 -6.36 -18.02
C CYS A 1 25.78 -5.17 -17.33
N ARG A 2 25.10 -4.03 -17.26
CA ARG A 2 25.55 -2.89 -16.44
C ARG A 2 25.09 -3.12 -15.02
N PRO A 3 25.99 -3.18 -14.03
CA PRO A 3 25.63 -3.45 -12.62
C PRO A 3 24.88 -2.31 -11.92
N ASP A 4 24.76 -1.13 -12.51
CA ASP A 4 24.46 0.12 -11.78
C ASP A 4 23.12 0.78 -12.14
N LYS A 5 22.18 0.08 -12.74
CA LYS A 5 20.83 0.64 -12.85
C LYS A 5 20.17 0.55 -11.47
N PRO A 6 19.71 1.68 -10.90
CA PRO A 6 18.90 1.64 -9.70
C PRO A 6 17.72 0.71 -9.98
N ARG A 7 17.60 -0.33 -9.16
CA ARG A 7 16.49 -1.27 -9.27
C ARG A 7 15.22 -0.48 -9.03
N SER A 8 14.24 -0.63 -9.92
CA SER A 8 12.94 0.00 -9.78
C SER A 8 12.42 -0.27 -8.37
N VAL A 9 12.18 0.79 -7.60
CA VAL A 9 11.54 0.72 -6.27
C VAL A 9 10.08 0.28 -6.37
N LEU A 10 9.52 0.29 -7.57
CA LEU A 10 8.15 -0.11 -7.89
C LEU A 10 8.06 -1.63 -8.03
N GLY A 11 7.85 -2.29 -6.94
CA GLY A 11 7.64 -3.73 -6.89
C GLY A 11 8.96 -4.53 -6.82
N GLY A 12 8.85 -5.74 -6.35
CA GLY A 12 9.98 -6.65 -6.12
C GLY A 12 10.51 -7.33 -7.37
N ALA A 13 10.02 -6.97 -8.57
CA ALA A 13 10.37 -7.62 -9.83
C ALA A 13 10.29 -9.16 -9.76
N GLY A 14 9.26 -9.68 -9.09
CA GLY A 14 9.06 -11.12 -8.91
C GLY A 14 9.97 -11.77 -7.86
N ARG A 15 10.70 -10.99 -7.05
CA ARG A 15 11.58 -11.50 -6.00
C ARG A 15 11.03 -11.22 -4.61
N ARG A 16 11.16 -12.20 -3.74
CA ARG A 16 10.78 -12.06 -2.33
C ARG A 16 11.76 -11.13 -1.60
N PRO A 17 11.27 -10.19 -0.77
CA PRO A 17 12.11 -9.51 0.21
C PRO A 17 12.77 -10.51 1.16
N ASP A 18 13.99 -10.20 1.61
CA ASP A 18 14.73 -11.07 2.52
C ASP A 18 14.71 -10.61 3.99
N GLY A 19 14.07 -9.48 4.26
CA GLY A 19 14.00 -8.87 5.59
C GLY A 19 15.11 -7.86 5.87
N THR A 20 16.06 -7.71 4.96
CA THR A 20 17.16 -6.74 5.10
C THR A 20 17.21 -5.72 3.98
N ASP A 21 16.56 -6.02 2.85
CA ASP A 21 16.65 -5.23 1.63
C ASP A 21 15.47 -4.26 1.44
N ARG A 22 14.24 -4.70 1.68
CA ARG A 22 13.02 -3.90 1.45
C ARG A 22 11.77 -4.54 2.03
N PHE A 23 10.72 -3.76 2.14
CA PHE A 23 9.31 -4.14 2.12
C PHE A 23 8.52 -3.04 1.42
N ILE A 24 7.33 -3.35 0.92
CA ILE A 24 6.48 -2.40 0.20
C ILE A 24 5.03 -2.61 0.64
N VAL A 25 4.37 -1.52 0.97
CA VAL A 25 2.94 -1.48 1.25
C VAL A 25 2.30 -0.53 0.26
N ASN A 26 1.45 -1.06 -0.61
CA ASN A 26 0.62 -0.27 -1.49
C ASN A 26 -0.83 -0.34 -1.04
N VAL A 27 -1.52 0.78 -1.11
CA VAL A 27 -2.99 0.87 -1.08
C VAL A 27 -3.45 1.03 -2.51
N GLU A 28 -4.24 0.11 -2.99
CA GLU A 28 -4.68 0.09 -4.39
C GLU A 28 -6.20 -0.07 -4.50
N PRO A 29 -6.87 0.67 -5.38
CA PRO A 29 -8.17 0.28 -5.88
C PRO A 29 -7.97 -0.86 -6.88
N ARG A 30 -8.37 -2.07 -6.51
CA ARG A 30 -8.22 -3.24 -7.36
C ARG A 30 -9.50 -3.50 -8.15
N GLY A 31 -9.43 -3.29 -9.46
CA GLY A 31 -10.42 -3.75 -10.43
C GLY A 31 -9.91 -5.01 -11.13
N ILE A 32 -10.71 -6.06 -11.14
CA ILE A 32 -10.51 -7.27 -11.94
C ILE A 32 -11.83 -7.60 -12.61
N ASP A 33 -11.86 -8.61 -13.49
CA ASP A 33 -13.03 -8.94 -14.34
C ASP A 33 -14.37 -9.00 -13.60
N SER A 34 -14.36 -9.42 -12.34
CA SER A 34 -15.55 -9.48 -11.47
C SER A 34 -15.78 -8.24 -10.60
N MET A 35 -14.90 -7.24 -10.67
CA MET A 35 -14.94 -6.03 -9.84
C MET A 35 -15.00 -4.79 -10.73
N PRO A 36 -16.09 -3.99 -10.66
CA PRO A 36 -16.21 -2.79 -11.49
C PRO A 36 -15.13 -1.77 -11.15
N PRO A 37 -14.59 -1.03 -12.16
CA PRO A 37 -13.66 0.06 -11.91
C PRO A 37 -14.33 1.23 -11.16
N PRO A 38 -13.61 1.96 -10.30
CA PRO A 38 -12.17 1.90 -10.03
C PRO A 38 -11.73 0.71 -9.17
N GLY A 39 -12.64 -0.02 -8.52
CA GLY A 39 -12.34 -1.24 -7.81
C GLY A 39 -12.48 -1.16 -6.29
N GLN A 40 -12.20 -2.27 -5.65
CA GLN A 40 -12.19 -2.41 -4.20
C GLN A 40 -10.82 -2.01 -3.64
N VAL A 41 -10.82 -1.28 -2.53
CA VAL A 41 -9.56 -0.95 -1.83
C VAL A 41 -8.96 -2.19 -1.19
N VAL A 42 -7.67 -2.37 -1.43
CA VAL A 42 -6.89 -3.49 -0.91
C VAL A 42 -5.49 -3.02 -0.49
N PHE A 43 -4.80 -3.78 0.36
CA PHE A 43 -3.37 -3.72 0.41
C PHE A 43 -2.77 -4.67 -0.63
N TYR A 44 -1.71 -4.22 -1.28
CA TYR A 44 -0.85 -5.02 -2.12
C TYR A 44 0.58 -4.93 -1.58
N THR A 45 1.03 -5.99 -0.92
CA THR A 45 2.17 -5.92 0.00
C THR A 45 3.25 -6.92 -0.37
N TYR A 46 4.51 -6.47 -0.26
CA TYR A 46 5.71 -7.27 -0.37
C TYR A 46 6.42 -7.30 0.98
N TRP A 47 6.64 -8.50 1.51
CA TRP A 47 7.35 -8.71 2.78
C TRP A 47 8.01 -10.10 2.82
N PRO A 48 8.93 -10.38 3.78
CA PRO A 48 9.68 -11.64 3.80
C PRO A 48 8.85 -12.92 3.82
N ASP A 49 7.69 -12.91 4.45
CA ASP A 49 6.85 -14.11 4.60
C ASP A 49 5.72 -14.19 3.55
N MET A 50 5.83 -13.40 2.48
CA MET A 50 4.84 -13.41 1.41
C MET A 50 4.83 -14.76 0.67
N LYS A 51 3.65 -15.11 0.15
CA LYS A 51 3.45 -16.33 -0.65
C LYS A 51 3.85 -16.08 -2.10
N ALA A 52 4.41 -17.11 -2.72
CA ALA A 52 4.64 -17.12 -4.16
C ALA A 52 3.30 -17.08 -4.92
N SER A 53 3.33 -16.47 -6.10
CA SER A 53 2.26 -16.51 -7.07
C SER A 53 2.26 -17.85 -7.85
N PRO A 54 1.19 -18.18 -8.58
CA PRO A 54 1.10 -19.45 -9.32
C PRO A 54 2.23 -19.67 -10.33
N ASP A 55 2.87 -18.61 -10.83
CA ASP A 55 4.03 -18.66 -11.74
C ASP A 55 5.36 -18.91 -11.02
N GLY A 56 5.33 -19.15 -9.69
CA GLY A 56 6.51 -19.36 -8.85
C GLY A 56 7.28 -18.09 -8.49
N ARG A 57 6.84 -16.93 -8.97
CA ARG A 57 7.45 -15.65 -8.64
C ARG A 57 6.76 -15.01 -7.43
N TYR A 58 7.40 -13.99 -6.88
CA TYR A 58 6.89 -13.26 -5.72
C TYR A 58 6.35 -11.89 -6.16
N TRP A 59 5.11 -11.90 -6.67
CA TRP A 59 4.32 -10.69 -6.85
C TRP A 59 3.63 -10.37 -5.52
N GLY A 60 3.33 -9.12 -5.25
CA GLY A 60 2.73 -8.72 -3.98
C GLY A 60 1.50 -9.53 -3.60
N ASN A 61 1.31 -9.79 -2.33
CA ASN A 61 0.10 -10.44 -1.87
C ASN A 61 -0.99 -9.40 -1.55
N TYR A 62 -2.22 -9.74 -1.89
CA TYR A 62 -3.38 -8.92 -1.62
C TYR A 62 -3.97 -9.23 -0.25
N PHE A 63 -4.28 -8.19 0.49
CA PHE A 63 -5.10 -8.25 1.69
C PHE A 63 -6.39 -7.49 1.44
N TYR A 64 -7.49 -8.15 1.70
CA TYR A 64 -8.82 -7.62 1.46
C TYR A 64 -9.45 -7.19 2.77
N PRO A 65 -10.22 -6.09 2.78
CA PRO A 65 -11.04 -5.76 3.93
C PRO A 65 -12.11 -6.84 4.15
N LYS A 66 -12.50 -7.01 5.40
CA LYS A 66 -13.57 -7.93 5.78
C LYS A 66 -14.91 -7.56 5.13
N GLU A 67 -15.19 -6.25 5.13
CA GLU A 67 -16.30 -5.65 4.41
C GLU A 67 -15.73 -4.86 3.23
N PRO A 68 -16.07 -5.20 1.97
CA PRO A 68 -15.53 -4.52 0.80
C PRO A 68 -15.77 -3.01 0.83
N PHE A 69 -14.73 -2.22 0.59
CA PHE A 69 -14.82 -0.78 0.40
C PHE A 69 -14.57 -0.46 -1.08
N TRP A 70 -15.60 0.02 -1.75
CA TRP A 70 -15.56 0.36 -3.17
C TRP A 70 -15.28 1.85 -3.34
N ILE A 71 -14.25 2.17 -4.12
CA ILE A 71 -13.98 3.55 -4.50
C ILE A 71 -14.99 3.97 -5.56
N GLU A 72 -15.54 5.17 -5.40
CA GLU A 72 -16.38 5.83 -6.40
C GLU A 72 -15.60 6.97 -7.07
N ARG A 73 -15.97 7.30 -8.30
CA ARG A 73 -15.42 8.46 -9.00
C ARG A 73 -16.15 9.73 -8.58
N GLY A 74 -15.38 10.79 -8.36
CA GLY A 74 -15.90 12.12 -8.03
C GLY A 74 -15.73 12.53 -6.57
N PRO A 75 -16.09 11.72 -5.58
CA PRO A 75 -15.85 12.10 -4.18
C PRO A 75 -14.37 12.23 -3.83
N TRP A 76 -14.07 13.11 -2.88
CA TRP A 76 -12.80 13.12 -2.17
C TRP A 76 -12.86 12.16 -0.99
N TYR A 77 -11.78 11.43 -0.77
CA TYR A 77 -11.63 10.52 0.35
C TYR A 77 -10.42 10.92 1.19
N GLY A 78 -10.56 10.91 2.49
CA GLY A 78 -9.45 11.05 3.42
C GLY A 78 -8.82 9.69 3.70
N PHE A 79 -7.61 9.44 3.20
CA PHE A 79 -6.86 8.22 3.46
C PHE A 79 -5.87 8.44 4.60
N GLU A 80 -5.87 7.58 5.60
CA GLU A 80 -4.81 7.50 6.60
C GLU A 80 -4.23 6.09 6.61
N LEU A 81 -2.92 5.97 6.41
CA LEU A 81 -2.20 4.71 6.39
C LEU A 81 -1.20 4.66 7.54
N LEU A 82 -1.35 3.67 8.41
CA LEU A 82 -0.34 3.33 9.41
C LEU A 82 0.49 2.13 8.92
N ILE A 83 1.80 2.27 8.99
CA ILE A 83 2.75 1.17 8.89
C ILE A 83 3.58 1.15 10.16
N GLN A 84 3.45 0.12 10.97
CA GLN A 84 4.29 -0.12 12.13
C GLN A 84 5.26 -1.25 11.81
N CYS A 85 6.56 -0.94 11.77
CA CYS A 85 7.59 -1.94 11.63
C CYS A 85 7.60 -2.86 12.86
N ASN A 86 7.91 -4.14 12.62
CA ASN A 86 8.16 -5.09 13.70
C ASN A 86 9.52 -4.84 14.36
N GLU A 87 9.68 -5.32 15.59
CA GLU A 87 11.00 -5.51 16.17
C GLU A 87 11.71 -6.66 15.45
N PRO A 88 13.02 -6.53 15.10
CA PRO A 88 13.75 -7.63 14.51
C PRO A 88 13.62 -8.93 15.29
N GLY A 89 13.32 -10.02 14.58
CA GLY A 89 13.07 -11.32 15.19
C GLY A 89 11.64 -11.55 15.69
N LYS A 90 10.75 -10.55 15.59
CA LYS A 90 9.33 -10.69 15.93
C LYS A 90 8.44 -10.50 14.69
N SER A 91 7.19 -10.94 14.82
CA SER A 91 6.12 -10.71 13.85
C SER A 91 5.03 -9.82 14.49
N ASP A 92 5.43 -8.65 15.00
CA ASP A 92 4.56 -7.71 15.70
C ASP A 92 4.28 -6.43 14.90
N GLY A 93 4.69 -6.41 13.64
CA GLY A 93 4.37 -5.35 12.71
C GLY A 93 2.90 -5.36 12.27
N LYS A 94 2.45 -4.22 11.77
CA LYS A 94 1.07 -4.08 11.24
C LYS A 94 0.98 -3.02 10.17
N GLN A 95 -0.08 -3.13 9.38
CA GLN A 95 -0.56 -2.12 8.46
C GLN A 95 -2.05 -1.90 8.70
N VAL A 96 -2.48 -0.65 8.73
CA VAL A 96 -3.87 -0.28 8.96
C VAL A 96 -4.25 0.87 8.05
N LEU A 97 -5.42 0.77 7.46
CA LEU A 97 -5.99 1.81 6.60
C LEU A 97 -7.30 2.31 7.18
N TRP A 98 -7.40 3.60 7.31
CA TRP A 98 -8.66 4.32 7.55
C TRP A 98 -9.03 5.10 6.30
N ILE A 99 -10.32 5.12 5.99
CA ILE A 99 -10.89 5.98 4.96
C ILE A 99 -11.99 6.79 5.63
N ASP A 100 -11.92 8.11 5.50
CA ASP A 100 -12.83 9.07 6.14
C ASP A 100 -12.99 8.83 7.64
N GLY A 101 -11.87 8.48 8.31
CA GLY A 101 -11.81 8.20 9.76
C GLY A 101 -12.34 6.84 10.19
N LYS A 102 -12.86 6.04 9.27
CA LYS A 102 -13.33 4.67 9.54
C LYS A 102 -12.23 3.66 9.19
N GLU A 103 -11.90 2.76 10.12
CA GLU A 103 -10.99 1.66 9.80
C GLU A 103 -11.61 0.73 8.76
N VAL A 104 -10.92 0.56 7.64
CA VAL A 104 -11.35 -0.25 6.50
C VAL A 104 -10.59 -1.56 6.44
N LEU A 105 -9.29 -1.52 6.71
CA LEU A 105 -8.45 -2.69 6.54
C LEU A 105 -7.32 -2.70 7.57
N ARG A 106 -7.16 -3.83 8.24
CA ARG A 106 -6.09 -4.08 9.21
C ARG A 106 -5.46 -5.43 8.95
N THR A 107 -4.12 -5.47 9.01
CA THR A 107 -3.35 -6.70 9.02
C THR A 107 -2.30 -6.59 10.12
N GLU A 108 -2.22 -7.58 10.96
CA GLU A 108 -1.28 -7.69 12.08
C GLU A 108 -0.40 -8.94 11.91
N GLY A 109 0.59 -9.09 12.76
CA GLY A 109 1.51 -10.22 12.68
C GLY A 109 2.50 -10.11 11.53
N MET A 110 2.78 -8.90 11.05
CA MET A 110 3.65 -8.67 9.91
C MET A 110 5.12 -8.66 10.35
N ARG A 111 5.94 -9.42 9.65
CA ARG A 111 7.38 -9.38 9.72
C ARG A 111 7.89 -8.58 8.51
N TRP A 112 8.14 -7.28 8.69
CA TRP A 112 8.62 -6.40 7.64
C TRP A 112 10.12 -6.51 7.46
N ARG A 113 10.84 -6.71 8.58
CA ARG A 113 12.29 -6.59 8.64
C ARG A 113 12.93 -7.52 9.67
N ASP A 114 14.18 -7.88 9.41
CA ASP A 114 15.05 -8.62 10.33
C ASP A 114 16.18 -7.75 10.88
N VAL A 115 16.32 -6.54 10.37
CA VAL A 115 17.33 -5.58 10.82
C VAL A 115 16.68 -4.23 11.14
N GLU A 116 17.15 -3.58 12.20
CA GLU A 116 16.58 -2.31 12.65
C GLU A 116 16.81 -1.16 11.67
N SER A 117 17.88 -1.25 10.89
CA SER A 117 18.22 -0.24 9.87
C SER A 117 17.20 -0.15 8.72
N LEU A 118 16.44 -1.22 8.46
CA LEU A 118 15.37 -1.19 7.46
C LEU A 118 14.14 -0.51 8.04
N LYS A 119 13.78 0.65 7.49
CA LYS A 119 12.68 1.51 7.94
C LYS A 119 11.83 1.95 6.77
N VAL A 120 10.65 2.48 7.05
CA VAL A 120 9.90 3.24 6.04
C VAL A 120 10.70 4.49 5.70
N ASN A 121 11.12 4.62 4.46
CA ASN A 121 11.99 5.70 3.98
C ASN A 121 11.47 6.38 2.71
N MET A 122 10.33 5.92 2.18
CA MET A 122 9.75 6.48 0.97
C MET A 122 8.22 6.42 1.05
N ALA A 123 7.56 7.51 0.67
CA ALA A 123 6.17 7.54 0.31
C ALA A 123 6.08 7.91 -1.18
N MET A 124 5.29 7.16 -1.94
CA MET A 124 5.17 7.36 -3.36
C MET A 124 3.70 7.33 -3.77
N PHE A 125 3.34 8.27 -4.62
CA PHE A 125 2.03 8.35 -5.23
C PHE A 125 2.20 8.06 -6.72
N GLY A 126 1.59 7.00 -7.19
CA GLY A 126 1.73 6.53 -8.55
C GLY A 126 0.38 6.19 -9.18
N ASN A 127 0.28 6.34 -10.48
CA ASN A 127 -0.85 5.89 -11.27
C ASN A 127 -0.39 4.74 -12.16
N TYR A 128 -0.59 3.51 -11.66
CA TYR A 128 -0.20 2.30 -12.38
C TYR A 128 -1.41 1.61 -12.99
N SER A 129 -1.27 1.22 -14.25
CA SER A 129 -2.25 0.38 -14.93
C SER A 129 -1.53 -0.55 -15.90
N SER A 130 -1.84 -1.84 -15.86
CA SER A 130 -1.24 -2.84 -16.75
C SER A 130 -1.81 -2.82 -18.16
N ASN A 131 -3.09 -2.46 -18.32
CA ASN A 131 -3.81 -2.48 -19.61
C ASN A 131 -4.78 -1.30 -19.66
N SER A 132 -4.30 -0.09 -19.89
CA SER A 132 -5.17 1.05 -20.04
C SER A 132 -5.04 1.65 -21.44
N GLU A 133 -6.13 1.63 -22.17
CA GLU A 133 -6.28 2.36 -23.45
C GLU A 133 -6.72 3.83 -23.22
N HIS A 134 -6.94 4.21 -21.95
CA HIS A 134 -7.46 5.53 -21.57
C HIS A 134 -6.57 6.19 -20.54
N ASP A 135 -6.52 7.51 -20.59
CA ASP A 135 -5.89 8.33 -19.55
C ASP A 135 -6.59 8.12 -18.21
N ARG A 136 -5.78 7.98 -17.17
CA ARG A 136 -6.25 7.84 -15.79
C ARG A 136 -5.67 8.96 -14.96
N THR A 137 -6.54 9.70 -14.30
CA THR A 137 -6.17 10.85 -13.48
C THR A 137 -6.76 10.70 -12.10
N TYR A 138 -6.00 11.06 -11.09
CA TYR A 138 -6.47 11.30 -9.74
C TYR A 138 -5.81 12.55 -9.18
N TRP A 139 -6.41 13.14 -8.19
CA TRP A 139 -5.91 14.33 -7.53
C TRP A 139 -5.51 13.99 -6.10
N LEU A 140 -4.43 14.60 -5.64
CA LEU A 140 -3.95 14.52 -4.26
C LEU A 140 -3.93 15.92 -3.68
N ASP A 141 -4.28 16.01 -2.40
CA ASP A 141 -4.21 17.22 -1.61
C ASP A 141 -3.89 16.87 -0.15
N ASP A 142 -3.42 17.83 0.63
CA ASP A 142 -3.20 17.73 2.08
C ASP A 142 -2.34 16.51 2.49
N VAL A 143 -1.24 16.26 1.80
CA VAL A 143 -0.36 15.12 2.10
C VAL A 143 0.44 15.38 3.39
N VAL A 144 0.31 14.49 4.37
CA VAL A 144 1.02 14.56 5.66
C VAL A 144 1.76 13.25 5.91
N ILE A 145 2.99 13.34 6.38
CA ILE A 145 3.77 12.21 6.90
C ILE A 145 4.09 12.51 8.35
N SER A 146 3.74 11.59 9.26
CA SER A 146 3.88 11.77 10.70
C SER A 146 4.28 10.46 11.38
N THR A 147 4.89 10.57 12.55
CA THR A 147 5.15 9.44 13.46
C THR A 147 4.03 9.25 14.50
N ALA A 148 2.99 10.08 14.43
CA ALA A 148 1.81 9.99 15.28
C ALA A 148 0.55 9.96 14.40
N PRO A 149 -0.58 9.43 14.89
CA PRO A 149 -1.85 9.50 14.18
C PRO A 149 -2.20 10.95 13.82
N VAL A 150 -2.62 11.17 12.59
CA VAL A 150 -3.01 12.51 12.10
C VAL A 150 -4.52 12.70 12.25
N GLY A 151 -5.29 11.65 12.01
CA GLY A 151 -6.74 11.70 11.93
C GLY A 151 -7.23 12.47 10.70
N LEU A 152 -8.53 12.64 10.61
CA LEU A 152 -9.11 13.50 9.58
C LEU A 152 -8.68 14.95 9.87
N LEU A 153 -7.98 15.54 8.93
CA LEU A 153 -7.85 16.99 8.90
C LEU A 153 -9.26 17.57 8.83
N ASN A 154 -9.69 18.25 9.89
CA ASN A 154 -10.95 18.95 9.88
C ASN A 154 -10.88 20.02 8.77
N ARG A 155 -11.30 19.68 7.58
CA ARG A 155 -11.63 20.67 6.58
C ARG A 155 -12.80 21.43 7.17
N ALA A 156 -12.51 22.56 7.80
CA ALA A 156 -13.54 23.56 8.03
C ALA A 156 -14.30 23.68 6.70
N ALA A 157 -15.61 23.54 6.76
CA ALA A 157 -16.49 23.60 5.60
C ALA A 157 -16.32 24.96 4.90
N GLY A 158 -15.22 25.11 4.20
CA GLY A 158 -14.85 26.25 3.40
C GLY A 158 -15.37 26.01 1.99
N LYS A 159 -16.49 26.62 1.71
CA LYS A 159 -17.06 26.80 0.38
C LYS A 159 -15.98 26.94 -0.69
N ARG A 160 -15.98 26.03 -1.67
CA ARG A 160 -15.54 26.33 -3.03
C ARG A 160 -16.75 26.39 -3.93
#